data_4108e1bf255688671cb17cb709d30dd4
#
_entry.id   4108e1bf255688671cb17cb709d30dd4
#
_cell.length_a   1.000
_cell.length_b   1.000
_cell.length_c   1.000
_cell.angle_alpha   90.00
_cell.angle_beta   90.00
_cell.angle_gamma   90.00
#
_symmetry.space_group_name_H-M   'P 1'
#
loop_
_entity.id
_entity.type
_entity.pdbx_description
1 polymer ?
#
loop_
_entity_poly.entity_id
_entity_poly.type
_entity_poly.pdbx_seq_one_letter_code
_entity_poly.pdbx_strand_id
1 'polypeptide(L)'
;MKIAVRGGHCPRVPGASKFIDELTEDRKVKGSVIKYLKQLGHEVLDVTPPDNTNSSSVDLSNGVNRANLFNADLFVSIHFNKAYDVYNGFLGSEVCVYSPFDIAQRVVNGLAGLGFKNRGQKVRSQLFEIRHTNMKAMIIEVCFVESIADVGLYKKLGHDIIGKTIAECIANKKISTIEKSEQKLNSSNHLFSDKWYLSNYPDVRRNEHYKNEPYAHYINYGIKEGRKPLPPVPLEYNEGEYLELNPDVAVAIEKGQFTSGIEHYLKYGFNENRKIFKEK
;
A
#
# COMPACT_ATOMS: atom_id res chain seq x y z
N MET A 1 6.35 2.21 18.28
CA MET A 1 7.31 3.28 17.93
C MET A 1 6.56 4.39 17.24
N LYS A 2 7.05 5.63 17.42
CA LYS A 2 6.70 6.76 16.57
C LYS A 2 7.62 6.79 15.37
N ILE A 3 7.11 6.75 14.17
CA ILE A 3 7.91 6.68 12.95
C ILE A 3 7.52 7.83 12.01
N ALA A 4 8.51 8.63 11.64
CA ALA A 4 8.35 9.65 10.61
C ALA A 4 8.73 9.06 9.25
N VAL A 5 7.83 9.11 8.28
CA VAL A 5 8.06 8.55 6.94
C VAL A 5 7.84 9.63 5.90
N ARG A 6 8.73 9.68 4.90
CA ARG A 6 8.54 10.54 3.73
C ARG A 6 8.90 9.82 2.43
N GLY A 7 8.34 10.29 1.32
CA GLY A 7 8.94 10.13 0.00
C GLY A 7 9.99 11.21 -0.21
N GLY A 8 11.05 10.89 -0.90
CA GLY A 8 12.08 11.84 -1.30
C GLY A 8 11.51 12.93 -2.22
N HIS A 9 12.31 13.95 -2.45
CA HIS A 9 12.08 14.93 -3.51
C HIS A 9 10.76 15.72 -3.45
N CYS A 10 10.61 16.66 -4.35
CA CYS A 10 9.39 17.42 -4.59
C CYS A 10 9.32 17.79 -6.09
N PRO A 11 8.18 18.25 -6.64
CA PRO A 11 8.04 18.52 -8.08
C PRO A 11 9.07 19.50 -8.66
N ARG A 12 9.61 20.42 -7.84
CA ARG A 12 10.68 21.35 -8.23
C ARG A 12 12.07 20.71 -8.24
N VAL A 13 12.24 19.60 -7.51
CA VAL A 13 13.48 18.82 -7.41
C VAL A 13 13.12 17.35 -7.50
N PRO A 14 12.73 16.84 -8.69
CA PRO A 14 12.05 15.55 -8.84
C PRO A 14 12.94 14.32 -8.64
N GLY A 15 14.25 14.52 -8.43
CA GLY A 15 15.18 13.40 -8.26
C GLY A 15 15.59 12.73 -9.57
N ALA A 16 15.89 11.45 -9.50
CA ALA A 16 16.35 10.67 -10.64
C ALA A 16 15.21 10.21 -11.53
N SER A 17 15.46 10.15 -12.84
CA SER A 17 14.52 9.59 -13.80
C SER A 17 15.27 8.87 -14.92
N LYS A 18 14.73 7.74 -15.38
CA LYS A 18 15.15 7.00 -16.58
C LYS A 18 14.02 6.05 -17.04
N PHE A 19 13.98 4.80 -16.56
CA PHE A 19 12.94 3.82 -16.88
C PHE A 19 11.72 3.91 -15.93
N ILE A 20 11.92 4.56 -14.79
CA ILE A 20 10.91 5.02 -13.83
C ILE A 20 11.27 6.42 -13.36
N ASP A 21 10.30 7.13 -12.82
CA ASP A 21 10.44 8.45 -12.22
C ASP A 21 10.46 8.32 -10.71
N GLU A 22 11.55 8.77 -10.08
CA GLU A 22 11.77 8.62 -8.65
C GLU A 22 10.66 9.26 -7.82
N LEU A 23 10.31 10.53 -8.11
CA LEU A 23 9.26 11.25 -7.37
C LEU A 23 7.93 10.51 -7.38
N THR A 24 7.56 9.94 -8.53
CA THR A 24 6.31 9.18 -8.67
C THR A 24 6.34 7.88 -7.87
N GLU A 25 7.45 7.15 -7.95
CA GLU A 25 7.54 5.82 -7.35
C GLU A 25 7.82 5.88 -5.84
N ASP A 26 8.59 6.87 -5.36
CA ASP A 26 8.81 7.06 -3.92
C ASP A 26 7.49 7.33 -3.18
N ARG A 27 6.57 8.11 -3.77
CA ARG A 27 5.24 8.38 -3.21
C ARG A 27 4.40 7.12 -3.07
N LYS A 28 4.45 6.23 -4.06
CA LYS A 28 3.72 4.95 -4.03
C LYS A 28 4.27 4.01 -2.97
N VAL A 29 5.59 3.82 -2.94
CA VAL A 29 6.25 2.96 -1.94
C VAL A 29 6.05 3.52 -0.53
N LYS A 30 6.25 4.84 -0.34
CA LYS A 30 5.99 5.53 0.94
C LYS A 30 4.56 5.28 1.43
N GLY A 31 3.56 5.44 0.56
CA GLY A 31 2.16 5.19 0.91
C GLY A 31 1.93 3.78 1.43
N SER A 32 2.55 2.79 0.78
CA SER A 32 2.49 1.39 1.21
C SER A 32 3.22 1.16 2.54
N VAL A 33 4.40 1.75 2.74
CA VAL A 33 5.15 1.68 4.01
C VAL A 33 4.30 2.22 5.16
N ILE A 34 3.71 3.42 5.02
CA ILE A 34 2.84 4.04 6.03
C ILE A 34 1.65 3.15 6.36
N LYS A 35 0.96 2.64 5.34
CA LYS A 35 -0.18 1.72 5.48
C LYS A 35 0.18 0.52 6.37
N TYR A 36 1.28 -0.15 6.04
CA TYR A 36 1.65 -1.38 6.72
C TYR A 36 2.28 -1.14 8.10
N LEU A 37 3.00 -0.04 8.32
CA LEU A 37 3.48 0.33 9.66
C LEU A 37 2.32 0.62 10.62
N LYS A 38 1.28 1.34 10.16
CA LYS A 38 0.06 1.56 10.94
C LYS A 38 -0.65 0.24 11.27
N GLN A 39 -0.75 -0.67 10.30
CA GLN A 39 -1.33 -2.01 10.51
C GLN A 39 -0.52 -2.83 11.54
N LEU A 40 0.80 -2.63 11.62
CA LEU A 40 1.67 -3.27 12.61
C LEU A 40 1.65 -2.60 13.98
N GLY A 41 0.77 -1.59 14.18
CA GLY A 41 0.55 -0.92 15.46
C GLY A 41 1.53 0.22 15.77
N HIS A 42 2.20 0.77 14.75
CA HIS A 42 3.07 1.94 14.92
C HIS A 42 2.29 3.24 14.76
N GLU A 43 2.69 4.27 15.51
CA GLU A 43 2.25 5.64 15.30
C GLU A 43 3.10 6.24 14.17
N VAL A 44 2.47 6.61 13.06
CA VAL A 44 3.19 7.02 11.84
C VAL A 44 2.75 8.40 11.38
N LEU A 45 3.72 9.31 11.26
CA LEU A 45 3.54 10.63 10.68
C LEU A 45 4.14 10.65 9.26
N ASP A 46 3.32 11.05 8.28
CA ASP A 46 3.82 11.42 6.96
C ASP A 46 4.43 12.81 7.03
N VAL A 47 5.75 12.89 6.89
CA VAL A 47 6.51 14.14 6.90
C VAL A 47 6.97 14.55 5.50
N THR A 48 6.35 14.00 4.46
CA THR A 48 6.57 14.43 3.08
C THR A 48 6.16 15.90 2.95
N PRO A 49 7.03 16.77 2.45
CA PRO A 49 6.69 18.16 2.21
C PRO A 49 5.59 18.33 1.17
N PRO A 50 4.83 19.44 1.22
CA PRO A 50 3.84 19.75 0.20
C PRO A 50 4.45 19.90 -1.21
N ASP A 51 3.69 19.56 -2.25
CA ASP A 51 4.15 19.61 -3.66
C ASP A 51 4.47 21.04 -4.14
N ASN A 52 3.98 22.08 -3.47
CA ASN A 52 4.33 23.49 -3.76
C ASN A 52 5.67 23.92 -3.14
N THR A 53 6.42 23.01 -2.50
CA THR A 53 7.76 23.29 -2.00
C THR A 53 8.68 23.74 -3.13
N ASN A 54 9.36 24.87 -2.96
CA ASN A 54 10.03 25.58 -4.03
C ASN A 54 11.55 25.39 -4.11
N SER A 55 12.15 24.70 -3.14
CA SER A 55 13.58 24.41 -3.13
C SER A 55 13.93 23.13 -2.37
N SER A 56 15.07 22.54 -2.72
CA SER A 56 15.60 21.35 -2.05
C SER A 56 15.87 21.58 -0.55
N SER A 57 16.39 22.76 -0.18
CA SER A 57 16.69 23.08 1.23
C SER A 57 15.41 23.16 2.07
N VAL A 58 14.35 23.75 1.55
CA VAL A 58 13.04 23.82 2.22
C VAL A 58 12.41 22.44 2.30
N ASP A 59 12.51 21.63 1.24
CA ASP A 59 12.02 20.26 1.19
C ASP A 59 12.66 19.41 2.30
N LEU A 60 13.97 19.38 2.36
CA LEU A 60 14.74 18.61 3.36
C LEU A 60 14.47 19.10 4.78
N SER A 61 14.54 20.44 5.01
CA SER A 61 14.35 20.99 6.37
C SER A 61 12.92 20.82 6.88
N ASN A 62 11.90 20.91 6.02
CA ASN A 62 10.51 20.68 6.42
C ASN A 62 10.30 19.25 6.94
N GLY A 63 10.74 18.24 6.18
CA GLY A 63 10.62 16.84 6.59
C GLY A 63 11.34 16.55 7.91
N VAL A 64 12.59 17.00 8.03
CA VAL A 64 13.42 16.83 9.24
C VAL A 64 12.80 17.52 10.45
N ASN A 65 12.41 18.79 10.32
CA ASN A 65 11.83 19.56 11.42
C ASN A 65 10.53 18.94 11.93
N ARG A 66 9.67 18.48 11.03
CA ARG A 66 8.41 17.80 11.41
C ARG A 66 8.67 16.48 12.13
N ALA A 67 9.67 15.70 11.69
CA ALA A 67 10.07 14.47 12.36
C ALA A 67 10.62 14.74 13.78
N ASN A 68 11.47 15.77 13.92
CA ASN A 68 12.04 16.17 15.19
C ASN A 68 10.95 16.68 16.16
N LEU A 69 10.01 17.51 15.71
CA LEU A 69 8.87 17.99 16.50
C LEU A 69 7.91 16.86 16.91
N PHE A 70 7.74 15.86 16.07
CA PHE A 70 6.94 14.67 16.38
C PHE A 70 7.59 13.77 17.44
N ASN A 71 8.88 14.00 17.77
CA ASN A 71 9.70 13.15 18.61
C ASN A 71 9.66 11.69 18.12
N ALA A 72 9.97 11.51 16.84
CA ALA A 72 9.99 10.18 16.22
C ALA A 72 11.12 9.32 16.82
N ASP A 73 10.91 8.02 16.92
CA ASP A 73 11.92 7.02 17.30
C ASP A 73 12.78 6.63 16.08
N LEU A 74 12.21 6.78 14.88
CA LEU A 74 12.85 6.43 13.60
C LEU A 74 12.39 7.39 12.51
N PHE A 75 13.33 7.85 11.68
CA PHE A 75 13.07 8.57 10.44
C PHE A 75 13.35 7.68 9.24
N VAL A 76 12.43 7.65 8.27
CA VAL A 76 12.51 6.82 7.06
C VAL A 76 12.23 7.68 5.84
N SER A 77 13.18 7.76 4.92
CA SER A 77 13.02 8.41 3.62
C SER A 77 13.07 7.38 2.49
N ILE A 78 12.13 7.41 1.57
CA ILE A 78 12.06 6.49 0.43
C ILE A 78 12.60 7.19 -0.81
N HIS A 79 13.54 6.56 -1.47
CA HIS A 79 14.26 7.04 -2.64
C HIS A 79 14.49 5.93 -3.67
N PHE A 80 14.90 6.35 -4.87
CA PHE A 80 15.43 5.50 -5.92
C PHE A 80 16.74 6.10 -6.44
N ASN A 81 17.76 5.27 -6.58
CA ASN A 81 19.12 5.71 -6.88
C ASN A 81 19.38 5.87 -8.38
N LYS A 82 20.46 6.56 -8.72
CA LYS A 82 21.02 6.63 -10.07
C LYS A 82 22.54 6.75 -10.04
N ALA A 83 23.23 5.96 -10.85
CA ALA A 83 24.68 5.98 -10.94
C ALA A 83 25.22 6.03 -12.40
N TYR A 84 24.42 5.59 -13.37
CA TYR A 84 24.78 5.47 -14.77
C TYR A 84 23.72 6.13 -15.67
N ASP A 85 23.97 6.14 -16.98
CA ASP A 85 22.93 6.51 -17.94
C ASP A 85 21.95 5.32 -18.18
N VAL A 86 22.50 4.14 -18.47
CA VAL A 86 21.76 2.87 -18.61
C VAL A 86 22.63 1.73 -18.06
N TYR A 87 21.99 0.78 -17.39
CA TYR A 87 22.65 -0.43 -16.90
C TYR A 87 21.78 -1.68 -17.15
N ASN A 88 22.33 -2.71 -17.78
CA ASN A 88 21.57 -3.90 -18.18
C ASN A 88 21.36 -4.93 -17.07
N GLY A 89 22.21 -4.94 -16.03
CA GLY A 89 22.15 -5.90 -14.94
C GLY A 89 21.44 -5.36 -13.69
N PHE A 90 21.53 -6.10 -12.58
CA PHE A 90 21.08 -5.67 -11.26
C PHE A 90 22.12 -4.79 -10.58
N LEU A 91 21.75 -3.56 -10.22
CA LEU A 91 22.51 -2.70 -9.31
C LEU A 91 22.07 -2.94 -7.85
N GLY A 92 20.76 -3.09 -7.59
CA GLY A 92 20.21 -3.55 -6.33
C GLY A 92 19.74 -2.46 -5.39
N SER A 93 19.58 -2.81 -4.11
CA SER A 93 19.09 -1.93 -3.05
C SER A 93 20.17 -1.61 -2.03
N GLU A 94 20.16 -0.40 -1.47
CA GLU A 94 21.02 0.01 -0.36
C GLU A 94 20.25 0.88 0.65
N VAL A 95 20.78 1.00 1.86
CA VAL A 95 20.20 1.87 2.89
C VAL A 95 21.27 2.81 3.41
N CYS A 96 21.09 4.10 3.20
CA CYS A 96 22.00 5.14 3.71
C CYS A 96 21.68 5.46 5.17
N VAL A 97 22.73 5.54 6.00
CA VAL A 97 22.65 5.72 7.45
C VAL A 97 23.77 6.62 7.97
N TYR A 98 23.63 7.18 9.18
CA TYR A 98 24.71 7.86 9.89
C TYR A 98 25.77 6.86 10.36
N SER A 99 25.34 5.80 11.01
CA SER A 99 26.11 4.63 11.41
C SER A 99 25.24 3.38 11.28
N PRO A 100 25.82 2.20 11.03
CA PRO A 100 25.04 0.96 10.88
C PRO A 100 24.16 0.64 12.09
N PHE A 101 22.93 0.15 11.84
CA PHE A 101 22.01 -0.31 12.88
C PHE A 101 21.06 -1.40 12.37
N ASP A 102 20.52 -2.20 13.29
CA ASP A 102 19.80 -3.44 13.00
C ASP A 102 18.57 -3.26 12.11
N ILE A 103 17.77 -2.20 12.32
CA ILE A 103 16.56 -1.99 11.50
C ILE A 103 16.95 -1.77 10.03
N ALA A 104 17.96 -0.95 9.76
CA ALA A 104 18.45 -0.69 8.41
C ALA A 104 19.00 -1.97 7.76
N GLN A 105 19.68 -2.83 8.55
CA GLN A 105 20.17 -4.12 8.06
C GLN A 105 19.02 -5.07 7.70
N ARG A 106 17.98 -5.13 8.53
CA ARG A 106 16.79 -5.94 8.21
C ARG A 106 16.09 -5.46 6.94
N VAL A 107 15.99 -4.14 6.75
CA VAL A 107 15.36 -3.57 5.55
C VAL A 107 16.12 -3.95 4.28
N VAL A 108 17.45 -3.76 4.23
CA VAL A 108 18.23 -4.12 3.03
C VAL A 108 18.22 -5.62 2.77
N ASN A 109 18.21 -6.45 3.83
CA ASN A 109 18.08 -7.90 3.71
C ASN A 109 16.68 -8.31 3.20
N GLY A 110 15.64 -7.61 3.65
CA GLY A 110 14.27 -7.84 3.19
C GLY A 110 14.10 -7.54 1.70
N LEU A 111 14.66 -6.44 1.23
CA LEU A 111 14.67 -6.09 -0.21
C LEU A 111 15.46 -7.12 -1.01
N ALA A 112 16.60 -7.59 -0.49
CA ALA A 112 17.36 -8.67 -1.11
C ALA A 112 16.55 -9.99 -1.17
N GLY A 113 15.75 -10.28 -0.15
CA GLY A 113 14.84 -11.43 -0.14
C GLY A 113 13.76 -11.37 -1.23
N LEU A 114 13.46 -10.19 -1.76
CA LEU A 114 12.58 -10.01 -2.93
C LEU A 114 13.30 -10.21 -4.27
N GLY A 115 14.62 -10.35 -4.27
CA GLY A 115 15.45 -10.58 -5.46
C GLY A 115 16.34 -9.42 -5.86
N PHE A 116 16.31 -8.27 -5.17
CA PHE A 116 17.26 -7.18 -5.42
C PHE A 116 18.68 -7.57 -4.94
N LYS A 117 19.70 -7.12 -5.64
CA LYS A 117 21.09 -7.28 -5.18
C LYS A 117 21.28 -6.51 -3.86
N ASN A 118 21.77 -7.17 -2.82
CA ASN A 118 22.07 -6.55 -1.54
C ASN A 118 23.35 -5.73 -1.61
N ARG A 119 23.23 -4.41 -1.49
CA ARG A 119 24.38 -3.49 -1.44
C ARG A 119 24.76 -3.10 -0.02
N GLY A 120 23.97 -3.53 0.98
CA GLY A 120 24.19 -3.26 2.40
C GLY A 120 23.86 -1.84 2.84
N GLN A 121 24.24 -1.54 4.08
CA GLN A 121 24.15 -0.19 4.62
C GLN A 121 25.32 0.66 4.10
N LYS A 122 25.03 1.92 3.77
CA LYS A 122 26.01 2.93 3.32
C LYS A 122 26.10 4.04 4.35
N VAL A 123 27.27 4.22 4.95
CA VAL A 123 27.51 5.37 5.81
C VAL A 123 27.55 6.64 4.95
N ARG A 124 26.59 7.53 5.18
CA ARG A 124 26.40 8.79 4.45
C ARG A 124 26.06 9.91 5.43
N SER A 125 26.89 10.08 6.48
CA SER A 125 26.68 11.01 7.57
C SER A 125 26.58 12.49 7.16
N GLN A 126 26.99 12.83 5.92
CA GLN A 126 26.89 14.18 5.37
C GLN A 126 25.50 14.50 4.78
N LEU A 127 24.65 13.50 4.49
CA LEU A 127 23.30 13.74 3.95
C LEU A 127 22.45 14.49 4.96
N PHE A 128 21.73 15.50 4.52
CA PHE A 128 20.98 16.42 5.37
C PHE A 128 20.00 15.69 6.29
N GLU A 129 19.18 14.79 5.74
CA GLU A 129 18.19 14.03 6.51
C GLU A 129 18.81 13.09 7.54
N ILE A 130 19.98 12.54 7.23
CA ILE A 130 20.74 11.67 8.13
C ILE A 130 21.38 12.48 9.27
N ARG A 131 21.87 13.70 8.95
CA ARG A 131 22.65 14.52 9.89
C ARG A 131 21.81 15.34 10.85
N HIS A 132 20.63 15.82 10.41
CA HIS A 132 19.85 16.82 11.15
C HIS A 132 18.62 16.26 11.87
N THR A 133 18.38 14.95 11.77
CA THR A 133 17.37 14.25 12.58
C THR A 133 17.91 13.92 13.96
N ASN A 134 17.07 14.05 15.01
CA ASN A 134 17.42 13.79 16.38
C ASN A 134 17.31 12.30 16.78
N MET A 135 16.91 11.46 15.84
CA MET A 135 16.70 10.02 16.03
C MET A 135 17.51 9.22 15.00
N LYS A 136 17.46 7.89 15.08
CA LYS A 136 17.98 7.04 14.01
C LYS A 136 17.26 7.34 12.71
N ALA A 137 18.05 7.55 11.65
CA ALA A 137 17.53 7.88 10.33
C ALA A 137 18.08 6.94 9.27
N MET A 138 17.24 6.62 8.27
CA MET A 138 17.64 5.87 7.12
C MET A 138 16.99 6.40 5.84
N ILE A 139 17.77 6.44 4.77
CA ILE A 139 17.30 6.67 3.41
C ILE A 139 17.37 5.33 2.69
N ILE A 140 16.24 4.86 2.21
CA ILE A 140 16.11 3.57 1.53
C ILE A 140 16.13 3.82 0.04
N GLU A 141 17.22 3.40 -0.62
CA GLU A 141 17.34 3.36 -2.06
C GLU A 141 16.77 2.02 -2.55
N VAL A 142 15.51 2.03 -2.96
CA VAL A 142 14.75 0.81 -3.30
C VAL A 142 15.43 0.07 -4.45
N CYS A 143 15.77 0.78 -5.51
CA CYS A 143 16.56 0.27 -6.63
C CYS A 143 17.08 1.44 -7.48
N PHE A 144 17.78 1.13 -8.57
CA PHE A 144 18.32 2.13 -9.49
C PHE A 144 17.39 2.36 -10.68
N VAL A 145 17.03 3.61 -10.94
CA VAL A 145 16.05 3.99 -11.98
C VAL A 145 16.51 3.65 -13.40
N GLU A 146 17.85 3.55 -13.64
CA GLU A 146 18.46 3.24 -14.92
C GLU A 146 18.84 1.77 -15.10
N SER A 147 18.62 0.93 -14.08
CA SER A 147 18.90 -0.51 -14.17
C SER A 147 17.69 -1.24 -14.76
N ILE A 148 17.85 -1.83 -15.93
CA ILE A 148 16.79 -2.58 -16.63
C ILE A 148 16.30 -3.74 -15.75
N ALA A 149 17.23 -4.48 -15.13
CA ALA A 149 16.88 -5.63 -14.32
C ALA A 149 16.18 -5.23 -12.99
N ASP A 150 16.69 -4.18 -12.31
CA ASP A 150 16.06 -3.68 -11.09
C ASP A 150 14.65 -3.15 -11.35
N VAL A 151 14.48 -2.30 -12.38
CA VAL A 151 13.18 -1.74 -12.75
C VAL A 151 12.21 -2.82 -13.21
N GLY A 152 12.70 -3.83 -13.96
CA GLY A 152 11.90 -5.00 -14.33
C GLY A 152 11.36 -5.75 -13.11
N LEU A 153 12.21 -6.00 -12.12
CA LEU A 153 11.83 -6.61 -10.85
C LEU A 153 10.88 -5.73 -10.05
N TYR A 154 11.17 -4.42 -9.92
CA TYR A 154 10.31 -3.46 -9.24
C TYR A 154 8.88 -3.46 -9.81
N LYS A 155 8.74 -3.36 -11.15
CA LYS A 155 7.45 -3.38 -11.83
C LYS A 155 6.70 -4.70 -11.66
N LYS A 156 7.43 -5.83 -11.63
CA LYS A 156 6.84 -7.16 -11.38
C LYS A 156 6.30 -7.30 -9.96
N LEU A 157 7.03 -6.83 -8.96
CA LEU A 157 6.64 -6.91 -7.55
C LEU A 157 5.55 -5.89 -7.19
N GLY A 158 5.67 -4.67 -7.71
CA GLY A 158 4.82 -3.54 -7.37
C GLY A 158 5.16 -2.90 -6.03
N HIS A 159 4.78 -1.63 -5.88
CA HIS A 159 5.08 -0.82 -4.70
C HIS A 159 4.49 -1.38 -3.39
N ASP A 160 3.35 -2.10 -3.47
CA ASP A 160 2.67 -2.61 -2.28
C ASP A 160 3.46 -3.74 -1.59
N ILE A 161 4.00 -4.69 -2.37
CA ILE A 161 4.87 -5.77 -1.85
C ILE A 161 6.15 -5.19 -1.27
N ILE A 162 6.76 -4.23 -1.95
CA ILE A 162 8.01 -3.58 -1.52
C ILE A 162 7.77 -2.82 -0.21
N GLY A 163 6.74 -1.97 -0.16
CA GLY A 163 6.39 -1.20 1.04
C GLY A 163 6.00 -2.08 2.22
N LYS A 164 5.28 -3.19 1.98
CA LYS A 164 4.96 -4.19 2.99
C LYS A 164 6.24 -4.81 3.56
N THR A 165 7.16 -5.23 2.70
CA THR A 165 8.43 -5.84 3.12
C THR A 165 9.26 -4.87 3.96
N ILE A 166 9.37 -3.60 3.56
CA ILE A 166 10.05 -2.56 4.33
C ILE A 166 9.41 -2.42 5.72
N ALA A 167 8.09 -2.29 5.80
CA ALA A 167 7.36 -2.14 7.07
C ALA A 167 7.54 -3.35 7.99
N GLU A 168 7.45 -4.57 7.46
CA GLU A 168 7.69 -5.81 8.22
C GLU A 168 9.12 -5.87 8.77
N CYS A 169 10.10 -5.46 7.98
CA CYS A 169 11.50 -5.41 8.40
C CYS A 169 11.75 -4.35 9.48
N ILE A 170 11.10 -3.18 9.38
CA ILE A 170 11.17 -2.14 10.43
C ILE A 170 10.58 -2.67 11.74
N ALA A 171 9.38 -3.24 11.67
CA ALA A 171 8.68 -3.77 12.84
C ALA A 171 9.28 -5.06 13.40
N ASN A 172 10.15 -5.72 12.67
CA ASN A 172 10.62 -7.10 12.95
C ASN A 172 9.46 -8.07 13.19
N LYS A 173 8.38 -7.91 12.44
CA LYS A 173 7.15 -8.70 12.54
C LYS A 173 6.55 -8.90 11.16
N LYS A 174 6.14 -10.14 10.86
CA LYS A 174 5.41 -10.43 9.62
C LYS A 174 3.92 -10.14 9.81
N ILE A 175 3.32 -9.57 8.79
CA ILE A 175 1.88 -9.45 8.71
C ILE A 175 1.35 -10.84 8.33
N SER A 176 0.75 -11.54 9.31
CA SER A 176 0.23 -12.88 9.08
C SER A 176 -0.89 -12.84 8.04
N THR A 177 -0.88 -13.82 7.15
CA THR A 177 -1.93 -14.01 6.16
C THR A 177 -3.29 -14.35 6.80
N ILE A 178 -3.29 -14.77 8.06
CA ILE A 178 -4.50 -15.12 8.82
C ILE A 178 -5.26 -13.85 9.27
N GLU A 179 -4.54 -12.76 9.65
CA GLU A 179 -5.20 -11.46 9.90
C GLU A 179 -5.74 -10.80 8.62
N LYS A 180 -5.29 -11.27 7.44
CA LYS A 180 -5.87 -10.86 6.16
C LYS A 180 -7.29 -11.39 5.94
N SER A 181 -7.70 -12.50 6.55
CA SER A 181 -9.05 -13.03 6.39
C SER A 181 -10.09 -12.26 7.21
N GLU A 182 -9.73 -11.71 8.37
CA GLU A 182 -10.64 -10.94 9.22
C GLU A 182 -10.58 -9.42 8.97
N GLN A 183 -9.41 -8.85 8.65
CA GLN A 183 -9.29 -7.43 8.25
C GLN A 183 -9.58 -7.20 6.75
N LYS A 184 -9.49 -8.22 5.89
CA LYS A 184 -9.94 -8.14 4.50
C LYS A 184 -11.45 -7.96 4.37
N LEU A 185 -12.21 -8.27 5.41
CA LEU A 185 -13.65 -7.99 5.47
C LEU A 185 -13.95 -6.50 5.69
N ASN A 186 -12.99 -5.72 6.24
CA ASN A 186 -13.24 -4.34 6.68
C ASN A 186 -12.48 -3.24 5.91
N SER A 187 -11.65 -3.53 4.92
CA SER A 187 -10.82 -2.49 4.27
C SER A 187 -10.63 -2.57 2.76
N SER A 188 -11.43 -3.35 2.04
CA SER A 188 -11.42 -3.28 0.59
C SER A 188 -12.69 -2.61 0.06
N ASN A 189 -12.53 -1.41 -0.48
CA ASN A 189 -13.49 -0.72 -1.35
C ASN A 189 -13.78 -1.50 -2.66
N HIS A 190 -13.55 -2.81 -2.68
CA HIS A 190 -13.92 -3.67 -3.79
C HIS A 190 -15.22 -4.38 -3.44
N LEU A 191 -16.31 -3.88 -3.98
CA LEU A 191 -17.59 -4.55 -3.94
C LEU A 191 -17.46 -5.92 -4.62
N PHE A 192 -17.55 -6.98 -3.82
CA PHE A 192 -17.56 -8.38 -4.27
C PHE A 192 -18.56 -9.16 -3.41
N SER A 193 -19.34 -10.02 -4.01
CA SER A 193 -20.31 -10.87 -3.30
C SER A 193 -19.93 -12.34 -3.47
N ASP A 194 -19.36 -12.95 -2.42
CA ASP A 194 -18.97 -14.36 -2.41
C ASP A 194 -20.17 -15.27 -2.75
N LYS A 195 -21.31 -15.04 -2.12
CA LYS A 195 -22.53 -15.84 -2.34
C LYS A 195 -23.02 -15.75 -3.76
N TRP A 196 -23.08 -14.53 -4.31
CA TRP A 196 -23.53 -14.33 -5.69
C TRP A 196 -22.53 -14.95 -6.68
N TYR A 197 -21.23 -14.74 -6.45
CA TYR A 197 -20.18 -15.25 -7.34
C TYR A 197 -20.21 -16.78 -7.39
N LEU A 198 -20.30 -17.45 -6.26
CA LEU A 198 -20.38 -18.91 -6.18
C LEU A 198 -21.71 -19.45 -6.74
N SER A 199 -22.80 -18.70 -6.61
CA SER A 199 -24.09 -19.09 -7.21
C SER A 199 -24.09 -18.94 -8.71
N ASN A 200 -23.45 -17.88 -9.24
CA ASN A 200 -23.41 -17.56 -10.65
C ASN A 200 -22.34 -18.34 -11.43
N TYR A 201 -21.29 -18.83 -10.73
CA TYR A 201 -20.20 -19.60 -11.33
C TYR A 201 -20.03 -20.96 -10.65
N PRO A 202 -20.84 -21.98 -11.06
CA PRO A 202 -20.84 -23.30 -10.44
C PRO A 202 -19.51 -24.07 -10.54
N ASP A 203 -18.67 -23.73 -11.52
CA ASP A 203 -17.31 -24.29 -11.67
C ASP A 203 -16.42 -23.85 -10.52
N VAL A 204 -16.48 -22.58 -10.10
CA VAL A 204 -15.74 -22.08 -8.94
C VAL A 204 -16.23 -22.71 -7.64
N ARG A 205 -17.57 -22.84 -7.51
CA ARG A 205 -18.19 -23.47 -6.33
C ARG A 205 -17.78 -24.94 -6.15
N ARG A 206 -17.54 -25.66 -7.26
CA ARG A 206 -17.12 -27.07 -7.23
C ARG A 206 -15.60 -27.24 -7.06
N ASN A 207 -14.84 -26.17 -7.24
CA ASN A 207 -13.38 -26.22 -7.08
C ASN A 207 -13.01 -26.28 -5.60
N GLU A 208 -12.29 -27.32 -5.17
CA GLU A 208 -11.93 -27.56 -3.77
C GLU A 208 -11.15 -26.41 -3.12
N HIS A 209 -10.33 -25.71 -3.89
CA HIS A 209 -9.55 -24.57 -3.42
C HIS A 209 -10.40 -23.28 -3.42
N TYR A 210 -11.02 -22.94 -4.57
CA TYR A 210 -11.68 -21.65 -4.75
C TYR A 210 -13.09 -21.54 -4.19
N LYS A 211 -13.74 -22.66 -3.81
CA LYS A 211 -15.04 -22.62 -3.11
C LYS A 211 -14.98 -21.86 -1.79
N ASN A 212 -13.82 -21.86 -1.12
CA ASN A 212 -13.57 -21.15 0.13
C ASN A 212 -12.88 -19.79 -0.08
N GLU A 213 -12.38 -19.52 -1.29
CA GLU A 213 -11.68 -18.28 -1.65
C GLU A 213 -12.16 -17.73 -3.01
N PRO A 214 -13.48 -17.46 -3.19
CA PRO A 214 -14.05 -17.06 -4.47
C PRO A 214 -13.49 -15.73 -4.98
N TYR A 215 -13.14 -14.80 -4.09
CA TYR A 215 -12.49 -13.55 -4.46
C TYR A 215 -11.08 -13.78 -5.03
N ALA A 216 -10.32 -14.72 -4.48
CA ALA A 216 -9.01 -15.08 -5.04
C ALA A 216 -9.14 -15.65 -6.46
N HIS A 217 -10.18 -16.48 -6.73
CA HIS A 217 -10.49 -16.91 -8.09
C HIS A 217 -10.79 -15.72 -9.01
N TYR A 218 -11.64 -14.79 -8.55
CA TYR A 218 -12.03 -13.62 -9.34
C TYR A 218 -10.82 -12.79 -9.76
N ILE A 219 -9.90 -12.49 -8.83
CA ILE A 219 -8.70 -11.70 -9.10
C ILE A 219 -7.73 -12.43 -10.04
N ASN A 220 -7.53 -13.73 -9.84
CA ASN A 220 -6.52 -14.48 -10.58
C ASN A 220 -6.99 -14.88 -12.00
N TYR A 221 -8.28 -15.16 -12.16
CA TYR A 221 -8.87 -15.70 -13.36
C TYR A 221 -10.12 -14.95 -13.82
N GLY A 222 -11.07 -14.70 -12.90
CA GLY A 222 -12.39 -14.17 -13.24
C GLY A 222 -12.36 -12.84 -13.98
N ILE A 223 -11.47 -11.93 -13.65
CA ILE A 223 -11.30 -10.66 -14.38
C ILE A 223 -10.93 -10.92 -15.85
N LYS A 224 -9.97 -11.82 -16.08
CA LYS A 224 -9.51 -12.18 -17.44
C LYS A 224 -10.59 -12.90 -18.24
N GLU A 225 -11.45 -13.65 -17.55
CA GLU A 225 -12.57 -14.38 -18.12
C GLU A 225 -13.83 -13.51 -18.28
N GLY A 226 -13.76 -12.22 -17.91
CA GLY A 226 -14.88 -11.29 -17.97
C GLY A 226 -16.01 -11.58 -16.99
N ARG A 227 -15.75 -12.34 -15.93
CA ARG A 227 -16.75 -12.66 -14.89
C ARG A 227 -17.11 -11.41 -14.08
N LYS A 228 -18.37 -11.33 -13.67
CA LYS A 228 -18.86 -10.22 -12.83
C LYS A 228 -18.60 -10.53 -11.36
N PRO A 229 -18.19 -9.53 -10.54
CA PRO A 229 -17.95 -9.72 -9.11
C PRO A 229 -19.21 -9.60 -8.25
N LEU A 230 -20.29 -9.02 -8.83
CA LEU A 230 -21.49 -8.59 -8.13
C LEU A 230 -22.74 -8.89 -8.94
N PRO A 231 -23.91 -9.02 -8.30
CA PRO A 231 -25.18 -9.09 -8.99
C PRO A 231 -25.46 -7.80 -9.79
N PRO A 232 -26.33 -7.85 -10.80
CA PRO A 232 -26.80 -6.66 -11.48
C PRO A 232 -27.61 -5.78 -10.52
N VAL A 233 -27.43 -4.46 -10.64
CA VAL A 233 -28.30 -3.50 -9.96
C VAL A 233 -29.51 -3.26 -10.86
N PRO A 234 -30.74 -3.46 -10.37
CA PRO A 234 -31.94 -3.11 -11.10
C PRO A 234 -32.00 -1.62 -11.43
N LEU A 235 -32.55 -1.28 -12.61
CA LEU A 235 -32.67 0.12 -13.05
C LEU A 235 -33.56 0.96 -12.11
N GLU A 236 -34.50 0.29 -11.46
CA GLU A 236 -35.47 0.89 -10.54
C GLU A 236 -34.91 1.08 -9.11
N TYR A 237 -33.67 0.66 -8.82
CA TYR A 237 -33.09 0.78 -7.50
C TYR A 237 -33.02 2.24 -7.07
N ASN A 238 -33.60 2.54 -5.92
CA ASN A 238 -33.54 3.83 -5.25
C ASN A 238 -33.03 3.63 -3.82
N GLU A 239 -31.98 4.34 -3.43
CA GLU A 239 -31.33 4.23 -2.13
C GLU A 239 -32.29 4.52 -0.97
N GLY A 240 -33.05 5.63 -1.06
CA GLY A 240 -33.98 6.04 -0.02
C GLY A 240 -35.09 5.01 0.18
N GLU A 241 -35.69 4.54 -0.91
CA GLU A 241 -36.75 3.52 -0.87
C GLU A 241 -36.24 2.18 -0.35
N TYR A 242 -35.02 1.80 -0.74
CA TYR A 242 -34.38 0.60 -0.21
C TYR A 242 -34.21 0.64 1.31
N LEU A 243 -33.74 1.76 1.85
CA LEU A 243 -33.55 1.92 3.29
C LEU A 243 -34.88 2.00 4.06
N GLU A 244 -35.93 2.59 3.50
CA GLU A 244 -37.27 2.57 4.06
C GLU A 244 -37.86 1.15 4.14
N LEU A 245 -37.62 0.34 3.12
CA LEU A 245 -38.08 -1.05 3.06
C LEU A 245 -37.23 -2.01 3.91
N ASN A 246 -36.01 -1.61 4.26
CA ASN A 246 -35.04 -2.39 5.02
C ASN A 246 -34.45 -1.55 6.17
N PRO A 247 -35.24 -1.22 7.22
CA PRO A 247 -34.79 -0.33 8.29
C PRO A 247 -33.63 -0.89 9.12
N ASP A 248 -33.45 -2.20 9.17
CA ASP A 248 -32.30 -2.87 9.76
C ASP A 248 -30.98 -2.49 9.03
N VAL A 249 -31.05 -2.30 7.71
CA VAL A 249 -29.90 -1.83 6.91
C VAL A 249 -29.58 -0.37 7.21
N ALA A 250 -30.61 0.49 7.36
CA ALA A 250 -30.39 1.89 7.75
C ALA A 250 -29.64 1.98 9.09
N VAL A 251 -30.06 1.20 10.08
CA VAL A 251 -29.40 1.11 11.40
C VAL A 251 -27.97 0.56 11.27
N ALA A 252 -27.73 -0.40 10.39
CA ALA A 252 -26.40 -0.95 10.16
C ALA A 252 -25.45 0.08 9.51
N ILE A 253 -25.97 0.96 8.65
CA ILE A 253 -25.21 2.08 8.07
C ILE A 253 -24.86 3.11 9.15
N GLU A 254 -25.80 3.50 10.00
CA GLU A 254 -25.54 4.41 11.13
C GLU A 254 -24.45 3.87 12.07
N LYS A 255 -24.39 2.56 12.26
CA LYS A 255 -23.33 1.88 13.03
C LYS A 255 -22.00 1.70 12.27
N GLY A 256 -21.89 2.19 11.04
CA GLY A 256 -20.69 2.10 10.22
C GLY A 256 -20.39 0.68 9.69
N GLN A 257 -21.37 -0.23 9.69
CA GLN A 257 -21.22 -1.59 9.15
C GLN A 257 -21.25 -1.61 7.61
N PHE A 258 -21.96 -0.65 7.02
CA PHE A 258 -22.01 -0.39 5.57
C PHE A 258 -21.87 1.10 5.32
N THR A 259 -21.41 1.46 4.12
CA THR A 259 -21.33 2.85 3.67
C THR A 259 -22.61 3.33 2.99
N SER A 260 -23.44 2.40 2.51
CA SER A 260 -24.68 2.69 1.79
C SER A 260 -25.60 1.47 1.69
N GLY A 261 -26.87 1.69 1.38
CA GLY A 261 -27.83 0.62 1.10
C GLY A 261 -27.48 -0.17 -0.15
N ILE A 262 -26.95 0.50 -1.20
CA ILE A 262 -26.49 -0.21 -2.40
C ILE A 262 -25.32 -1.16 -2.09
N GLU A 263 -24.41 -0.79 -1.19
CA GLU A 263 -23.35 -1.68 -0.75
C GLU A 263 -23.92 -2.93 -0.08
N HIS A 264 -24.86 -2.75 0.83
CA HIS A 264 -25.56 -3.86 1.48
C HIS A 264 -26.29 -4.73 0.46
N TYR A 265 -27.05 -4.11 -0.47
CA TYR A 265 -27.78 -4.84 -1.51
C TYR A 265 -26.86 -5.73 -2.36
N LEU A 266 -25.77 -5.19 -2.83
CA LEU A 266 -24.81 -5.91 -3.68
C LEU A 266 -24.09 -7.05 -2.95
N LYS A 267 -23.78 -6.87 -1.67
CA LYS A 267 -23.09 -7.89 -0.87
C LYS A 267 -24.03 -8.98 -0.34
N TYR A 268 -25.21 -8.59 0.11
CA TYR A 268 -26.12 -9.47 0.86
C TYR A 268 -27.56 -9.42 0.34
N GLY A 269 -28.11 -8.22 0.17
CA GLY A 269 -29.52 -7.99 -0.07
C GLY A 269 -30.08 -8.71 -1.30
N PHE A 270 -29.29 -8.81 -2.37
CA PHE A 270 -29.66 -9.59 -3.56
C PHE A 270 -29.90 -11.07 -3.21
N ASN A 271 -28.99 -11.69 -2.47
CA ASN A 271 -29.08 -13.10 -2.08
C ASN A 271 -30.11 -13.34 -0.95
N GLU A 272 -30.47 -12.29 -0.23
CA GLU A 272 -31.52 -12.31 0.81
C GLU A 272 -32.91 -12.00 0.26
N ASN A 273 -33.01 -11.75 -1.04
CA ASN A 273 -34.25 -11.34 -1.72
C ASN A 273 -34.87 -10.10 -1.05
N ARG A 274 -34.03 -9.12 -0.64
CA ARG A 274 -34.52 -7.87 -0.03
C ARG A 274 -35.37 -7.08 -0.99
N LYS A 275 -36.48 -6.51 -0.51
CA LYS A 275 -37.31 -5.60 -1.31
C LYS A 275 -36.51 -4.34 -1.68
N ILE A 276 -36.59 -3.94 -2.96
CA ILE A 276 -35.84 -2.79 -3.50
C ILE A 276 -36.76 -1.65 -3.93
N PHE A 277 -38.04 -1.90 -4.10
CA PHE A 277 -39.08 -0.92 -4.43
C PHE A 277 -40.41 -1.31 -3.78
N LYS A 278 -41.26 -0.33 -3.58
CA LYS A 278 -42.67 -0.55 -3.13
C LYS A 278 -43.48 -1.08 -4.31
N GLU A 279 -44.22 -2.13 -4.05
CA GLU A 279 -45.21 -2.60 -5.04
C GLU A 279 -46.25 -1.49 -5.30
N LYS A 280 -46.48 -1.17 -6.57
CA LYS A 280 -47.46 -0.14 -6.98
C LYS A 280 -48.89 -0.65 -6.81
#